data_df0fd5a58df7be16a87cea214049c0d9
#
_entry.id   df0fd5a58df7be16a87cea214049c0d9
#
_cell.length_a   1.000
_cell.length_b   1.000
_cell.length_c   1.000
_cell.angle_alpha   90.00
_cell.angle_beta   90.00
_cell.angle_gamma   90.00
#
_symmetry.space_group_name_H-M   'P 1'
#
loop_
_entity.id
_entity.type
_entity.pdbx_description
1 polymer ?
#
loop_
_entity_poly.entity_id
_entity_poly.type
_entity_poly.pdbx_seq_one_letter_code
_entity_poly.pdbx_strand_id
1 'polypeptide(L)'
;MFAETFRLLGLISIVNNVSSNYRFTYIGEHMVTENADKKSLIEQCILGVNNPNKIMDVSYEESVRFFSCVLKAMNQLDGYICRDEMILGPMCVNDNDTEFAEMITSIKKLRASGDLSILQDKLSKLAKSLQSNKKEGMSVTSVQNCTRFPISVLKYCGWVTSENKTFYGRSVKFMKLSKHGKETADELGKLKDIRLDFYEERTLKEKEALIRLGSYAMLGRSNFDLSKVSETIEKDKETCASILNGKDVLFSPYQTLEYNVVNRAMNLTYDITHERTESVVREPAAVYNVNRTPETLDVSSIYVEHDASVSSNLHTDNVEFYVKHVKELYSKDKNVNRLVETSVKEHARDDKDPFYSLVETVFRIIGVDCHKSRDGVIGERWDAMIRDQKRSIPIEIKSPRECEHLSLKAIRQAIENKIILLSRKSYPTTEDCSSYAVGYYAPNDRAEISGLINDIKATYGYKIAVFDIESLIKITVNIILFNKGIDIEELYGLEGIVDVKDIKR
;
A
#
# COMPACT_ATOMS: atom_id res chain seq x y z
N MET A 1 0.86 -7.46 3.22
CA MET A 1 0.07 -6.20 3.40
C MET A 1 -1.43 -6.40 3.23
N PHE A 2 -1.97 -6.92 2.09
CA PHE A 2 -3.42 -7.14 1.92
C PHE A 2 -3.98 -8.19 2.89
N ALA A 3 -3.30 -9.32 3.07
CA ALA A 3 -3.74 -10.36 3.99
C ALA A 3 -3.92 -9.84 5.42
N GLU A 4 -3.00 -9.00 5.91
CA GLU A 4 -3.12 -8.41 7.25
C GLU A 4 -4.26 -7.42 7.36
N THR A 5 -4.51 -6.61 6.31
CA THR A 5 -5.69 -5.75 6.27
C THR A 5 -6.98 -6.57 6.32
N PHE A 6 -7.05 -7.67 5.58
CA PHE A 6 -8.22 -8.56 5.63
C PHE A 6 -8.37 -9.27 6.98
N ARG A 7 -7.27 -9.63 7.63
CA ARG A 7 -7.31 -10.14 9.01
C ARG A 7 -7.82 -9.09 10.00
N LEU A 8 -7.32 -7.85 9.90
CA LEU A 8 -7.76 -6.72 10.75
C LEU A 8 -9.26 -6.44 10.60
N LEU A 9 -9.78 -6.57 9.38
CA LEU A 9 -11.21 -6.43 9.09
C LEU A 9 -12.02 -7.69 9.41
N GLY A 10 -11.37 -8.75 9.89
CA GLY A 10 -12.04 -10.00 10.25
C GLY A 10 -12.56 -10.79 9.05
N LEU A 11 -12.06 -10.54 7.84
CA LEU A 11 -12.49 -11.23 6.62
C LEU A 11 -11.81 -12.58 6.43
N ILE A 12 -10.59 -12.72 6.94
CA ILE A 12 -9.82 -13.97 6.90
C ILE A 12 -9.19 -14.26 8.25
N SER A 13 -8.96 -15.54 8.54
CA SER A 13 -8.25 -16.02 9.72
C SER A 13 -7.12 -16.97 9.33
N ILE A 14 -6.10 -17.09 10.19
CA ILE A 14 -4.99 -18.04 9.99
C ILE A 14 -5.46 -19.45 10.32
N VAL A 15 -5.01 -20.42 9.52
CA VAL A 15 -5.28 -21.86 9.74
C VAL A 15 -4.05 -22.49 10.38
N ASN A 16 -4.28 -23.22 11.48
CA ASN A 16 -3.23 -23.99 12.16
C ASN A 16 -1.97 -23.19 12.56
N ASN A 17 -2.12 -21.89 12.86
CA ASN A 17 -1.01 -20.99 13.20
C ASN A 17 0.08 -20.89 12.12
N VAL A 18 -0.21 -21.26 10.88
CA VAL A 18 0.70 -21.10 9.74
C VAL A 18 0.41 -19.78 9.06
N SER A 19 1.38 -18.87 9.10
CA SER A 19 1.22 -17.47 8.65
C SER A 19 0.89 -17.29 7.16
N SER A 20 1.04 -18.33 6.36
CA SER A 20 0.73 -18.33 4.92
C SER A 20 -0.60 -19.00 4.57
N ASN A 21 -1.28 -19.65 5.54
CA ASN A 21 -2.52 -20.37 5.30
C ASN A 21 -3.69 -19.56 5.88
N TYR A 22 -4.58 -19.10 5.02
CA TYR A 22 -5.78 -18.33 5.40
C TYR A 22 -7.05 -19.09 5.02
N ARG A 23 -8.10 -18.87 5.80
CA ARG A 23 -9.46 -19.24 5.44
C ARG A 23 -10.36 -18.01 5.56
N PHE A 24 -11.42 -17.96 4.78
CA PHE A 24 -12.46 -16.96 5.00
C PHE A 24 -13.10 -17.17 6.37
N THR A 25 -13.37 -16.06 7.04
CA THR A 25 -14.30 -16.04 8.16
C THR A 25 -15.74 -16.02 7.62
N TYR A 26 -16.71 -16.13 8.49
CA TYR A 26 -18.10 -15.93 8.11
C TYR A 26 -18.33 -14.57 7.42
N ILE A 27 -17.76 -13.50 7.98
CA ILE A 27 -17.83 -12.14 7.40
C ILE A 27 -17.16 -12.12 6.02
N GLY A 28 -16.01 -12.76 5.89
CA GLY A 28 -15.27 -12.79 4.62
C GLY A 28 -16.04 -13.53 3.52
N GLU A 29 -16.69 -14.63 3.84
CA GLU A 29 -17.51 -15.34 2.85
C GLU A 29 -18.75 -14.54 2.43
N HIS A 30 -19.37 -13.87 3.39
CA HIS A 30 -20.49 -12.98 3.08
C HIS A 30 -20.09 -11.84 2.16
N MET A 31 -18.85 -11.33 2.30
CA MET A 31 -18.30 -10.28 1.42
C MET A 31 -18.18 -10.71 -0.06
N VAL A 32 -18.04 -12.00 -0.35
CA VAL A 32 -17.94 -12.48 -1.74
C VAL A 32 -19.30 -12.88 -2.33
N THR A 33 -20.39 -12.87 -1.55
CA THR A 33 -21.73 -13.13 -2.05
C THR A 33 -22.31 -11.89 -2.76
N GLU A 34 -23.13 -12.09 -3.80
CA GLU A 34 -23.68 -10.97 -4.59
C GLU A 34 -24.66 -10.10 -3.80
N ASN A 35 -25.35 -10.68 -2.81
CA ASN A 35 -26.43 -10.01 -2.07
C ASN A 35 -25.95 -9.32 -0.76
N ALA A 36 -24.66 -9.25 -0.53
CA ALA A 36 -24.12 -8.62 0.68
C ALA A 36 -24.14 -7.09 0.60
N ASP A 37 -24.59 -6.41 1.64
CA ASP A 37 -24.31 -4.99 1.84
C ASP A 37 -22.84 -4.79 2.26
N LYS A 38 -21.96 -4.93 1.25
CA LYS A 38 -20.51 -4.90 1.44
C LYS A 38 -20.03 -3.61 2.07
N LYS A 39 -20.68 -2.50 1.75
CA LYS A 39 -20.30 -1.20 2.28
C LYS A 39 -20.58 -1.10 3.77
N SER A 40 -21.79 -1.41 4.18
CA SER A 40 -22.18 -1.41 5.60
C SER A 40 -21.32 -2.36 6.41
N LEU A 41 -21.06 -3.56 5.90
CA LEU A 41 -20.22 -4.53 6.59
C LEU A 41 -18.79 -4.04 6.79
N ILE A 42 -18.16 -3.46 5.77
CA ILE A 42 -16.82 -2.86 5.89
C ILE A 42 -16.83 -1.71 6.90
N GLU A 43 -17.83 -0.85 6.87
CA GLU A 43 -17.96 0.26 7.83
C GLU A 43 -18.01 -0.24 9.28
N GLN A 44 -18.80 -1.29 9.55
CA GLN A 44 -18.88 -1.90 10.89
C GLN A 44 -17.53 -2.53 11.29
N CYS A 45 -16.84 -3.20 10.37
CA CYS A 45 -15.51 -3.72 10.62
C CYS A 45 -14.52 -2.59 10.98
N ILE A 46 -14.50 -1.51 10.22
CA ILE A 46 -13.59 -0.37 10.44
C ILE A 46 -13.86 0.29 11.79
N LEU A 47 -15.13 0.47 12.19
CA LEU A 47 -15.49 1.04 13.48
C LEU A 47 -15.00 0.17 14.66
N GLY A 48 -14.95 -1.12 14.46
CA GLY A 48 -14.57 -2.10 15.47
C GLY A 48 -13.07 -2.38 15.60
N VAL A 49 -12.22 -1.91 14.68
CA VAL A 49 -10.78 -2.19 14.72
C VAL A 49 -10.09 -1.39 15.84
N ASN A 50 -9.39 -2.09 16.72
CA ASN A 50 -8.45 -1.49 17.67
C ASN A 50 -7.09 -1.26 16.98
N ASN A 51 -6.39 -0.23 17.38
CA ASN A 51 -5.02 0.03 16.94
C ASN A 51 -4.15 0.48 18.14
N PRO A 52 -3.08 -0.22 18.48
CA PRO A 52 -2.69 -1.55 17.97
C PRO A 52 -3.59 -2.70 18.45
N ASN A 53 -3.38 -3.90 17.92
CA ASN A 53 -4.11 -5.12 18.28
C ASN A 53 -3.23 -6.37 18.12
N LYS A 54 -3.73 -7.55 18.53
CA LYS A 54 -2.98 -8.82 18.51
C LYS A 54 -2.57 -9.33 17.12
N ILE A 55 -3.12 -8.81 16.04
CA ILE A 55 -2.71 -9.16 14.68
C ILE A 55 -1.41 -8.44 14.31
N MET A 56 -1.21 -7.25 14.87
CA MET A 56 0.01 -6.48 14.67
C MET A 56 1.12 -7.08 15.55
N ASP A 57 2.26 -7.35 14.95
CA ASP A 57 3.44 -7.86 15.67
C ASP A 57 4.16 -6.71 16.42
N VAL A 58 3.44 -6.11 17.37
CA VAL A 58 3.93 -5.02 18.21
C VAL A 58 3.47 -5.23 19.65
N SER A 59 4.34 -4.93 20.60
CA SER A 59 3.95 -4.89 22.02
C SER A 59 3.15 -3.64 22.31
N TYR A 60 2.04 -3.77 23.02
CA TYR A 60 1.19 -2.64 23.43
C TYR A 60 0.52 -2.90 24.77
N GLU A 61 0.34 -1.83 25.56
CA GLU A 61 -0.39 -1.85 26.81
C GLU A 61 -1.82 -1.34 26.64
N GLU A 62 -2.01 -0.46 25.68
CA GLU A 62 -3.28 0.21 25.40
C GLU A 62 -3.57 0.25 23.90
N SER A 63 -4.83 0.31 23.55
CA SER A 63 -5.27 0.44 22.16
C SER A 63 -6.48 1.35 22.05
N VAL A 64 -6.65 1.97 20.88
CA VAL A 64 -7.75 2.88 20.58
C VAL A 64 -8.55 2.40 19.39
N ARG A 65 -9.88 2.54 19.42
CA ARG A 65 -10.73 2.40 18.23
C ARG A 65 -10.76 3.72 17.48
N PHE A 66 -9.72 3.95 16.72
CA PHE A 66 -9.43 5.27 16.15
C PHE A 66 -10.61 5.90 15.41
N PHE A 67 -11.25 5.15 14.48
CA PHE A 67 -12.35 5.71 13.68
C PHE A 67 -13.59 6.02 14.54
N SER A 68 -13.92 5.16 15.50
CA SER A 68 -14.98 5.42 16.47
C SER A 68 -14.65 6.63 17.35
N CYS A 69 -13.41 6.75 17.79
CA CYS A 69 -12.94 7.91 18.58
C CYS A 69 -13.06 9.21 17.77
N VAL A 70 -12.61 9.22 16.52
CA VAL A 70 -12.73 10.40 15.64
C VAL A 70 -14.18 10.83 15.44
N LEU A 71 -15.09 9.89 15.13
CA LEU A 71 -16.50 10.22 14.91
C LEU A 71 -17.17 10.74 16.17
N LYS A 72 -16.92 10.11 17.33
CA LYS A 72 -17.40 10.61 18.64
C LYS A 72 -16.85 11.99 18.95
N ALA A 73 -15.55 12.22 18.68
CA ALA A 73 -14.92 13.52 18.90
C ALA A 73 -15.53 14.59 17.99
N MET A 74 -15.70 14.30 16.71
CA MET A 74 -16.36 15.25 15.78
C MET A 74 -17.77 15.60 16.24
N ASN A 75 -18.54 14.63 16.74
CA ASN A 75 -19.90 14.87 17.23
C ASN A 75 -19.93 15.83 18.42
N GLN A 76 -18.91 15.79 19.30
CA GLN A 76 -18.77 16.71 20.44
C GLN A 76 -18.07 18.04 20.10
N LEU A 77 -17.53 18.15 18.90
CA LEU A 77 -16.82 19.32 18.36
C LEU A 77 -17.62 20.01 17.25
N ASP A 78 -18.94 20.10 17.40
CA ASP A 78 -19.87 20.76 16.48
C ASP A 78 -19.89 20.14 15.06
N GLY A 79 -19.50 18.88 14.95
CA GLY A 79 -19.46 18.12 13.69
C GLY A 79 -18.22 18.37 12.82
N TYR A 80 -17.19 19.02 13.35
CA TYR A 80 -16.00 19.39 12.56
C TYR A 80 -14.71 19.01 13.26
N ILE A 81 -13.71 18.61 12.47
CA ILE A 81 -12.33 18.47 12.92
C ILE A 81 -11.36 18.81 11.75
N CYS A 82 -10.29 19.55 12.02
CA CYS A 82 -9.23 19.72 11.05
C CYS A 82 -8.11 18.67 11.24
N ARG A 83 -7.21 18.58 10.24
CA ARG A 83 -6.10 17.64 10.29
C ARG A 83 -5.25 17.77 11.54
N ASP A 84 -4.91 19.00 11.91
CA ASP A 84 -4.01 19.27 13.02
C ASP A 84 -4.67 18.98 14.37
N GLU A 85 -5.98 19.21 14.50
CA GLU A 85 -6.78 18.80 15.65
C GLU A 85 -6.93 17.28 15.74
N MET A 86 -7.05 16.57 14.61
CA MET A 86 -7.05 15.10 14.60
C MET A 86 -5.75 14.54 15.16
N ILE A 87 -4.61 15.14 14.80
CA ILE A 87 -3.30 14.73 15.28
C ILE A 87 -3.18 14.97 16.80
N LEU A 88 -3.53 16.18 17.28
CA LEU A 88 -3.42 16.54 18.69
C LEU A 88 -4.51 15.93 19.59
N GLY A 89 -5.49 15.31 18.99
CA GLY A 89 -6.61 14.68 19.68
C GLY A 89 -6.67 13.17 19.42
N PRO A 90 -7.60 12.69 18.58
CA PRO A 90 -7.88 11.25 18.42
C PRO A 90 -6.69 10.37 18.07
N MET A 91 -5.61 10.92 17.51
CA MET A 91 -4.39 10.16 17.19
C MET A 91 -3.41 10.02 18.36
N CYS A 92 -3.61 10.75 19.46
CA CYS A 92 -2.67 10.84 20.57
C CYS A 92 -3.26 10.50 21.94
N VAL A 93 -4.50 10.04 21.99
CA VAL A 93 -5.17 9.72 23.25
C VAL A 93 -5.71 8.31 23.21
N ASN A 94 -5.77 7.69 24.39
CA ASN A 94 -6.60 6.52 24.61
C ASN A 94 -8.06 6.95 24.64
N ASP A 95 -8.95 6.15 24.12
CA ASP A 95 -10.36 6.49 24.04
C ASP A 95 -11.16 6.07 25.30
N ASN A 96 -10.48 5.98 26.46
CA ASN A 96 -11.18 5.89 27.75
C ASN A 96 -11.93 7.20 28.07
N ASP A 97 -12.96 7.10 28.85
CA ASP A 97 -13.89 8.21 29.07
C ASP A 97 -13.22 9.48 29.64
N THR A 98 -12.20 9.33 30.48
CA THR A 98 -11.48 10.46 31.09
C THR A 98 -10.60 11.18 30.08
N GLU A 99 -9.70 10.47 29.43
CA GLU A 99 -8.80 11.06 28.45
C GLU A 99 -9.55 11.62 27.24
N PHE A 100 -10.62 10.95 26.82
CA PHE A 100 -11.49 11.46 25.77
C PHE A 100 -12.12 12.80 26.12
N ALA A 101 -12.64 12.95 27.35
CA ALA A 101 -13.23 14.22 27.82
C ALA A 101 -12.18 15.34 27.93
N GLU A 102 -10.98 15.02 28.41
CA GLU A 102 -9.84 15.95 28.47
C GLU A 102 -9.40 16.41 27.09
N MET A 103 -9.33 15.48 26.14
CA MET A 103 -9.02 15.77 24.74
C MET A 103 -10.03 16.76 24.14
N ILE A 104 -11.32 16.49 24.27
CA ILE A 104 -12.38 17.38 23.77
C ILE A 104 -12.24 18.78 24.38
N THR A 105 -12.02 18.84 25.69
CA THR A 105 -11.80 20.10 26.39
C THR A 105 -10.56 20.85 25.87
N SER A 106 -9.49 20.14 25.63
CA SER A 106 -8.24 20.71 25.09
C SER A 106 -8.44 21.29 23.68
N ILE A 107 -9.14 20.56 22.79
CA ILE A 107 -9.43 21.07 21.44
C ILE A 107 -10.37 22.28 21.50
N LYS A 108 -11.40 22.26 22.34
CA LYS A 108 -12.29 23.42 22.53
C LYS A 108 -11.54 24.66 23.03
N LYS A 109 -10.62 24.50 23.99
CA LYS A 109 -9.73 25.58 24.45
C LYS A 109 -8.84 26.12 23.34
N LEU A 110 -8.30 25.23 22.54
CA LEU A 110 -7.44 25.59 21.40
C LEU A 110 -8.22 26.40 20.36
N ARG A 111 -9.44 25.97 20.04
CA ARG A 111 -10.37 26.71 19.15
C ARG A 111 -10.73 28.07 19.69
N ALA A 112 -11.02 28.15 21.00
CA ALA A 112 -11.38 29.41 21.67
C ALA A 112 -10.24 30.42 21.71
N SER A 113 -8.98 29.97 21.78
CA SER A 113 -7.82 30.85 21.71
C SER A 113 -7.67 31.52 20.32
N GLY A 114 -8.07 30.85 19.25
CA GLY A 114 -7.91 31.33 17.88
C GLY A 114 -6.46 31.54 17.45
N ASP A 115 -5.50 31.16 18.27
CA ASP A 115 -4.08 31.44 18.08
C ASP A 115 -3.38 30.28 17.34
N LEU A 116 -2.95 30.57 16.11
CA LEU A 116 -2.21 29.63 15.28
C LEU A 116 -0.86 29.24 15.88
N SER A 117 -0.21 30.15 16.61
CA SER A 117 1.11 29.88 17.17
C SER A 117 1.06 28.80 18.26
N ILE A 118 0.00 28.78 19.05
CA ILE A 118 -0.23 27.75 20.07
C ILE A 118 -0.44 26.38 19.41
N LEU A 119 -1.22 26.33 18.32
CA LEU A 119 -1.45 25.09 17.57
C LEU A 119 -0.13 24.55 16.99
N GLN A 120 0.66 25.42 16.37
CA GLN A 120 1.95 25.05 15.77
C GLN A 120 2.99 24.63 16.82
N ASP A 121 3.04 25.30 17.96
CA ASP A 121 3.94 24.92 19.05
C ASP A 121 3.58 23.53 19.61
N LYS A 122 2.30 23.23 19.83
CA LYS A 122 1.85 21.91 20.27
C LYS A 122 2.20 20.83 19.25
N LEU A 123 1.95 21.06 17.95
CA LEU A 123 2.32 20.11 16.90
C LEU A 123 3.84 19.89 16.82
N SER A 124 4.62 20.95 16.97
CA SER A 124 6.10 20.86 16.97
C SER A 124 6.62 20.08 18.17
N LYS A 125 6.05 20.29 19.35
CA LYS A 125 6.39 19.54 20.57
C LYS A 125 6.05 18.07 20.43
N LEU A 126 4.84 17.75 19.93
CA LEU A 126 4.44 16.39 19.65
C LEU A 126 5.37 15.72 18.62
N ALA A 127 5.63 16.38 17.51
CA ALA A 127 6.51 15.84 16.47
C ALA A 127 7.92 15.51 17.00
N LYS A 128 8.46 16.36 17.89
CA LYS A 128 9.76 16.15 18.54
C LYS A 128 9.73 15.00 19.56
N SER A 129 8.59 14.73 20.21
CA SER A 129 8.47 13.64 21.20
C SER A 129 8.32 12.26 20.55
N LEU A 130 7.90 12.19 19.27
CA LEU A 130 7.73 10.94 18.57
C LEU A 130 9.09 10.35 18.16
N GLN A 131 9.27 9.06 18.46
CA GLN A 131 10.47 8.34 18.01
C GLN A 131 10.30 7.88 16.56
N SER A 132 11.36 7.98 15.79
CA SER A 132 11.45 7.36 14.47
C SER A 132 12.57 6.31 14.46
N ASN A 133 12.50 5.32 13.57
CA ASN A 133 13.47 4.20 13.52
C ASN A 133 14.95 4.61 13.40
N LYS A 134 15.26 5.88 13.19
CA LYS A 134 16.64 6.38 12.97
C LYS A 134 17.00 7.67 13.72
N LYS A 135 16.02 8.39 14.28
CA LYS A 135 16.24 9.69 14.95
C LYS A 135 15.16 9.94 16.00
N GLU A 136 15.53 10.63 17.07
CA GLU A 136 14.53 11.23 17.98
C GLU A 136 13.79 12.34 17.25
N GLY A 137 12.45 12.27 17.30
CA GLY A 137 11.56 13.25 16.70
C GLY A 137 11.25 13.01 15.22
N MET A 138 10.13 13.56 14.83
CA MET A 138 9.64 13.61 13.44
C MET A 138 9.46 15.04 12.98
N SER A 139 9.45 15.29 11.67
CA SER A 139 9.01 16.60 11.17
C SER A 139 7.48 16.73 11.31
N VAL A 140 7.00 17.96 11.50
CA VAL A 140 5.56 18.24 11.54
C VAL A 140 4.86 17.75 10.26
N THR A 141 5.52 17.93 9.10
CA THR A 141 5.00 17.43 7.81
C THR A 141 4.87 15.91 7.79
N SER A 142 5.82 15.17 8.36
CA SER A 142 5.75 13.70 8.45
C SER A 142 4.57 13.27 9.32
N VAL A 143 4.37 13.89 10.47
CA VAL A 143 3.21 13.61 11.34
C VAL A 143 1.90 13.94 10.62
N GLN A 144 1.85 15.08 9.92
CA GLN A 144 0.68 15.45 9.12
C GLN A 144 0.39 14.47 7.97
N ASN A 145 1.41 13.84 7.39
CA ASN A 145 1.23 12.82 6.35
C ASN A 145 0.56 11.54 6.90
N CYS A 146 0.74 11.21 8.18
CA CYS A 146 0.06 10.06 8.80
C CYS A 146 -1.48 10.17 8.79
N THR A 147 -2.04 11.37 8.63
CA THR A 147 -3.49 11.57 8.54
C THR A 147 -4.09 11.24 7.17
N ARG A 148 -3.27 11.05 6.12
CA ARG A 148 -3.77 10.85 4.75
C ARG A 148 -4.65 9.62 4.64
N PHE A 149 -4.19 8.51 5.17
CA PHE A 149 -4.95 7.26 5.14
C PHE A 149 -6.25 7.36 5.95
N PRO A 150 -6.24 7.74 7.24
CA PRO A 150 -7.46 7.93 8.00
C PRO A 150 -8.49 8.86 7.34
N ILE A 151 -8.07 9.99 6.82
CA ILE A 151 -8.97 10.93 6.14
C ILE A 151 -9.57 10.28 4.87
N SER A 152 -8.81 9.49 4.13
CA SER A 152 -9.31 8.79 2.96
C SER A 152 -10.36 7.74 3.34
N VAL A 153 -10.15 6.99 4.42
CA VAL A 153 -11.11 6.00 4.93
C VAL A 153 -12.41 6.69 5.38
N LEU A 154 -12.32 7.76 6.18
CA LEU A 154 -13.50 8.52 6.63
C LEU A 154 -14.35 9.03 5.45
N LYS A 155 -13.70 9.45 4.36
CA LYS A 155 -14.38 9.88 3.13
C LYS A 155 -14.95 8.71 2.34
N TYR A 156 -14.21 7.61 2.23
CA TYR A 156 -14.64 6.40 1.53
C TYR A 156 -15.92 5.84 2.14
N CYS A 157 -15.99 5.76 3.47
CA CYS A 157 -17.20 5.36 4.19
C CYS A 157 -18.34 6.40 4.10
N GLY A 158 -18.08 7.57 3.52
CA GLY A 158 -19.08 8.62 3.41
C GLY A 158 -19.44 9.30 4.74
N TRP A 159 -18.65 9.07 5.80
CA TRP A 159 -18.89 9.68 7.12
C TRP A 159 -18.58 11.17 7.16
N VAL A 160 -17.66 11.64 6.29
CA VAL A 160 -17.25 13.04 6.27
C VAL A 160 -17.20 13.62 4.86
N THR A 161 -17.43 14.92 4.80
CA THR A 161 -17.16 15.80 3.65
C THR A 161 -16.03 16.75 3.99
N SER A 162 -15.53 17.52 3.02
CA SER A 162 -14.53 18.56 3.26
C SER A 162 -15.16 19.93 3.11
N GLU A 163 -14.86 20.84 4.03
CA GLU A 163 -15.29 22.23 4.02
C GLU A 163 -14.12 23.13 4.42
N ASN A 164 -13.97 24.29 3.78
CA ASN A 164 -12.99 25.29 4.20
C ASN A 164 -13.66 26.28 5.14
N LYS A 165 -13.03 26.55 6.27
CA LYS A 165 -13.46 27.54 7.27
C LYS A 165 -12.31 28.46 7.62
N THR A 166 -12.63 29.73 7.91
CA THR A 166 -11.67 30.64 8.50
C THR A 166 -11.50 30.28 9.99
N PHE A 167 -10.35 29.73 10.35
CA PHE A 167 -10.02 29.34 11.72
C PHE A 167 -8.53 29.63 11.97
N TYR A 168 -8.16 29.95 13.17
CA TYR A 168 -6.79 30.32 13.51
C TYR A 168 -6.22 31.42 12.59
N GLY A 169 -7.06 32.42 12.23
CA GLY A 169 -6.67 33.54 11.37
C GLY A 169 -6.36 33.19 9.91
N ARG A 170 -6.66 31.96 9.47
CA ARG A 170 -6.41 31.50 8.08
C ARG A 170 -7.53 30.59 7.58
N SER A 171 -7.57 30.36 6.26
CA SER A 171 -8.46 29.33 5.70
C SER A 171 -7.90 27.94 6.00
N VAL A 172 -8.67 27.15 6.74
CA VAL A 172 -8.30 25.78 7.14
C VAL A 172 -9.32 24.80 6.56
N LYS A 173 -8.83 23.70 6.03
CA LYS A 173 -9.65 22.61 5.53
C LYS A 173 -10.10 21.73 6.69
N PHE A 174 -11.40 21.72 6.94
CA PHE A 174 -12.05 20.86 7.93
C PHE A 174 -12.71 19.65 7.26
N MET A 175 -12.74 18.56 7.99
CA MET A 175 -13.68 17.48 7.77
C MET A 175 -14.95 17.81 8.54
N LYS A 176 -16.09 17.65 7.90
CA LYS A 176 -17.43 17.86 8.44
C LYS A 176 -18.18 16.56 8.42
N LEU A 177 -18.84 16.19 9.49
CA LEU A 177 -19.74 15.04 9.52
C LEU A 177 -20.80 15.19 8.42
N SER A 178 -20.98 14.15 7.64
CA SER A 178 -22.13 14.00 6.77
C SER A 178 -23.36 13.62 7.60
N LYS A 179 -24.54 13.53 6.98
CA LYS A 179 -25.72 12.99 7.66
C LYS A 179 -25.44 11.57 8.16
N HIS A 180 -24.92 10.70 7.30
CA HIS A 180 -24.53 9.33 7.64
C HIS A 180 -23.49 9.29 8.77
N GLY A 181 -22.45 10.13 8.71
CA GLY A 181 -21.42 10.21 9.76
C GLY A 181 -21.98 10.66 11.11
N LYS A 182 -22.97 11.54 11.12
CA LYS A 182 -23.63 11.95 12.36
C LYS A 182 -24.48 10.83 12.95
N GLU A 183 -25.28 10.16 12.13
CA GLU A 183 -26.07 8.99 12.53
C GLU A 183 -25.16 7.90 13.12
N THR A 184 -24.05 7.60 12.46
CA THR A 184 -23.04 6.64 12.95
C THR A 184 -22.44 7.10 14.29
N ALA A 185 -22.08 8.38 14.42
CA ALA A 185 -21.51 8.90 15.68
C ALA A 185 -22.52 8.85 16.85
N ASP A 186 -23.78 9.13 16.58
CA ASP A 186 -24.85 9.05 17.58
C ASP A 186 -25.10 7.59 18.01
N GLU A 187 -25.04 6.63 17.09
CA GLU A 187 -25.10 5.20 17.41
C GLU A 187 -23.93 4.74 18.26
N LEU A 188 -22.71 5.15 17.92
CA LEU A 188 -21.51 4.82 18.72
C LEU A 188 -21.62 5.26 20.18
N GLY A 189 -22.34 6.35 20.46
CA GLY A 189 -22.61 6.79 21.81
C GLY A 189 -23.47 5.82 22.64
N LYS A 190 -24.24 4.96 21.98
CA LYS A 190 -25.12 3.96 22.62
C LYS A 190 -24.43 2.62 22.82
N LEU A 191 -23.23 2.42 22.24
CA LEU A 191 -22.51 1.17 22.29
C LEU A 191 -21.52 1.14 23.48
N LYS A 192 -21.31 -0.05 24.02
CA LYS A 192 -20.25 -0.36 24.98
C LYS A 192 -19.03 -0.87 24.21
N ASP A 193 -17.92 -0.19 24.38
CA ASP A 193 -16.64 -0.68 23.86
C ASP A 193 -16.13 -1.82 24.73
N ILE A 194 -16.00 -3.00 24.14
CA ILE A 194 -15.50 -4.20 24.79
C ILE A 194 -14.20 -4.63 24.11
N ARG A 195 -13.11 -4.63 24.88
CA ARG A 195 -11.78 -5.01 24.42
C ARG A 195 -11.33 -6.24 25.19
N LEU A 196 -11.59 -7.43 24.66
CA LEU A 196 -11.29 -8.68 25.35
C LEU A 196 -9.80 -8.87 25.67
N ASP A 197 -8.92 -8.21 24.92
CA ASP A 197 -7.49 -8.25 25.13
C ASP A 197 -7.08 -7.77 26.54
N PHE A 198 -7.92 -6.93 27.16
CA PHE A 198 -7.69 -6.34 28.49
C PHE A 198 -8.60 -6.90 29.60
N TYR A 199 -9.40 -7.94 29.31
CA TYR A 199 -10.33 -8.53 30.30
C TYR A 199 -9.87 -9.91 30.75
N GLU A 200 -8.68 -10.02 31.33
CA GLU A 200 -8.13 -11.30 31.84
C GLU A 200 -8.94 -11.91 32.99
N GLU A 201 -9.56 -11.07 33.83
CA GLU A 201 -10.31 -11.50 35.01
C GLU A 201 -11.71 -12.08 34.71
N ARG A 202 -12.15 -12.09 33.45
CA ARG A 202 -13.48 -12.57 33.08
C ARG A 202 -13.53 -14.07 32.93
N THR A 203 -14.68 -14.63 33.31
CA THR A 203 -14.94 -16.07 33.11
C THR A 203 -14.96 -16.43 31.63
N LEU A 204 -14.63 -17.67 31.28
CA LEU A 204 -14.70 -18.15 29.90
C LEU A 204 -16.10 -17.97 29.31
N LYS A 205 -17.15 -18.24 30.10
CA LYS A 205 -18.55 -18.06 29.68
C LYS A 205 -18.88 -16.61 29.31
N GLU A 206 -18.40 -15.63 30.09
CA GLU A 206 -18.59 -14.20 29.79
C GLU A 206 -17.82 -13.80 28.54
N LYS A 207 -16.56 -14.27 28.35
CA LYS A 207 -15.76 -13.98 27.16
C LYS A 207 -16.44 -14.51 25.91
N GLU A 208 -16.93 -15.75 25.92
CA GLU A 208 -17.67 -16.34 24.80
C GLU A 208 -18.97 -15.59 24.50
N ALA A 209 -19.72 -15.23 25.52
CA ALA A 209 -20.96 -14.46 25.37
C ALA A 209 -20.68 -13.07 24.76
N LEU A 210 -19.62 -12.38 25.22
CA LEU A 210 -19.22 -11.07 24.66
C LEU A 210 -18.77 -11.19 23.20
N ILE A 211 -18.06 -12.27 22.83
CA ILE A 211 -17.67 -12.53 21.44
C ILE A 211 -18.91 -12.70 20.56
N ARG A 212 -19.86 -13.53 20.98
CA ARG A 212 -21.12 -13.74 20.23
C ARG A 212 -21.92 -12.44 20.13
N LEU A 213 -22.13 -11.74 21.23
CA LEU A 213 -22.86 -10.47 21.25
C LEU A 213 -22.24 -9.44 20.31
N GLY A 214 -20.91 -9.27 20.35
CA GLY A 214 -20.22 -8.33 19.49
C GLY A 214 -20.36 -8.70 18.00
N SER A 215 -20.22 -9.99 17.68
CA SER A 215 -20.35 -10.47 16.30
C SER A 215 -21.79 -10.30 15.78
N TYR A 216 -22.78 -10.67 16.56
CA TYR A 216 -24.20 -10.53 16.16
C TYR A 216 -24.62 -9.05 16.09
N ALA A 217 -24.17 -8.20 17.01
CA ALA A 217 -24.45 -6.78 16.94
C ALA A 217 -23.86 -6.14 15.67
N MET A 218 -22.67 -6.54 15.28
CA MET A 218 -22.03 -6.09 14.04
C MET A 218 -22.81 -6.54 12.80
N LEU A 219 -23.23 -7.81 12.77
CA LEU A 219 -24.04 -8.37 11.69
C LEU A 219 -25.41 -7.68 11.59
N GLY A 220 -26.09 -7.48 12.72
CA GLY A 220 -27.37 -6.78 12.76
C GLY A 220 -27.30 -5.35 12.23
N ARG A 221 -26.27 -4.60 12.58
CA ARG A 221 -26.02 -3.25 12.02
C ARG A 221 -25.69 -3.27 10.52
N SER A 222 -25.28 -4.42 10.01
CA SER A 222 -25.04 -4.65 8.57
C SER A 222 -26.25 -5.29 7.86
N ASN A 223 -27.44 -5.16 8.43
CA ASN A 223 -28.73 -5.62 7.90
C ASN A 223 -28.88 -7.15 7.79
N PHE A 224 -28.18 -7.92 8.61
CA PHE A 224 -28.41 -9.36 8.71
C PHE A 224 -29.65 -9.67 9.55
N ASP A 225 -30.40 -10.67 9.16
CA ASP A 225 -31.50 -11.20 9.95
C ASP A 225 -30.99 -12.03 11.13
N LEU A 226 -31.18 -11.50 12.33
CA LEU A 226 -30.76 -12.14 13.58
C LEU A 226 -31.91 -12.89 14.29
N SER A 227 -33.08 -13.05 13.65
CA SER A 227 -34.26 -13.71 14.27
C SER A 227 -33.95 -15.10 14.80
N LYS A 228 -33.13 -15.87 14.09
CA LYS A 228 -32.75 -17.24 14.45
C LYS A 228 -31.79 -17.36 15.63
N VAL A 229 -31.13 -16.29 16.01
CA VAL A 229 -30.18 -16.26 17.14
C VAL A 229 -30.68 -15.39 18.31
N SER A 230 -31.92 -14.90 18.23
CA SER A 230 -32.51 -14.00 19.23
C SER A 230 -32.47 -14.57 20.65
N GLU A 231 -32.82 -15.84 20.83
CA GLU A 231 -32.75 -16.50 22.15
C GLU A 231 -31.31 -16.57 22.69
N THR A 232 -30.34 -16.83 21.82
CA THR A 232 -28.92 -16.83 22.20
C THR A 232 -28.46 -15.43 22.61
N ILE A 233 -28.88 -14.42 21.86
CA ILE A 233 -28.56 -13.02 22.16
C ILE A 233 -29.12 -12.62 23.54
N GLU A 234 -30.37 -12.93 23.83
CA GLU A 234 -30.97 -12.60 25.14
C GLU A 234 -30.26 -13.31 26.29
N LYS A 235 -29.97 -14.60 26.16
CA LYS A 235 -29.22 -15.38 27.15
C LYS A 235 -27.79 -14.85 27.38
N ASP A 236 -27.13 -14.43 26.33
CA ASP A 236 -25.80 -13.83 26.43
C ASP A 236 -25.86 -12.42 27.05
N LYS A 237 -26.90 -11.63 26.74
CA LYS A 237 -27.17 -10.35 27.39
C LYS A 237 -27.39 -10.53 28.90
N GLU A 238 -28.18 -11.52 29.31
CA GLU A 238 -28.35 -11.84 30.74
C GLU A 238 -27.01 -12.22 31.40
N THR A 239 -26.21 -13.04 30.74
CA THR A 239 -24.87 -13.45 31.24
C THR A 239 -23.96 -12.25 31.42
N CYS A 240 -24.06 -11.24 30.57
CA CYS A 240 -23.18 -10.06 30.53
C CYS A 240 -23.86 -8.78 31.08
N ALA A 241 -25.03 -8.87 31.73
CA ALA A 241 -25.84 -7.72 32.13
C ALA A 241 -25.05 -6.69 32.97
N SER A 242 -24.24 -7.16 33.90
CA SER A 242 -23.40 -6.28 34.77
C SER A 242 -22.29 -5.57 33.98
N ILE A 243 -21.88 -6.13 32.87
CA ILE A 243 -20.80 -5.60 32.00
C ILE A 243 -21.39 -4.55 31.04
N LEU A 244 -22.55 -4.88 30.45
CA LEU A 244 -23.14 -4.11 29.37
C LEU A 244 -23.90 -2.87 29.86
N ASN A 245 -24.46 -2.91 31.07
CA ASN A 245 -25.29 -1.83 31.62
C ASN A 245 -26.38 -1.36 30.65
N GLY A 246 -27.04 -2.29 29.99
CA GLY A 246 -28.11 -2.02 29.01
C GLY A 246 -27.66 -1.49 27.64
N LYS A 247 -26.35 -1.46 27.36
CA LYS A 247 -25.83 -1.06 26.06
C LYS A 247 -25.53 -2.28 25.19
N ASP A 248 -25.60 -2.09 23.87
CA ASP A 248 -25.09 -3.07 22.92
C ASP A 248 -23.56 -3.01 22.82
N VAL A 249 -22.96 -4.01 22.18
CA VAL A 249 -21.51 -4.19 22.13
C VAL A 249 -20.93 -3.62 20.85
N LEU A 250 -19.85 -2.84 20.97
CA LEU A 250 -18.93 -2.57 19.87
C LEU A 250 -17.71 -3.50 20.00
N PHE A 251 -17.60 -4.49 19.13
CA PHE A 251 -16.59 -5.51 19.21
C PHE A 251 -15.58 -5.44 18.07
N SER A 252 -14.38 -6.02 18.23
CA SER A 252 -13.35 -6.02 17.21
C SER A 252 -13.62 -7.11 16.16
N PRO A 253 -13.60 -6.79 14.86
CA PRO A 253 -13.94 -7.74 13.80
C PRO A 253 -12.95 -8.91 13.71
N TYR A 254 -11.68 -8.74 14.05
CA TYR A 254 -10.67 -9.80 14.05
C TYR A 254 -10.83 -10.83 15.20
N GLN A 255 -11.72 -10.57 16.15
CA GLN A 255 -12.13 -11.51 17.19
C GLN A 255 -13.47 -12.17 16.84
N THR A 256 -13.67 -12.50 15.58
CA THR A 256 -14.92 -13.07 15.09
C THR A 256 -15.11 -14.51 15.57
N LEU A 257 -16.39 -14.93 15.60
CA LEU A 257 -16.76 -16.33 15.78
C LEU A 257 -16.27 -17.17 14.60
N GLU A 258 -15.93 -18.43 14.88
CA GLU A 258 -15.63 -19.36 13.83
C GLU A 258 -16.86 -19.56 12.92
N TYR A 259 -16.59 -19.73 11.62
CA TYR A 259 -17.60 -19.92 10.59
C TYR A 259 -18.66 -20.97 10.97
N ASN A 260 -18.22 -22.13 11.44
CA ASN A 260 -19.12 -23.23 11.83
C ASN A 260 -20.04 -22.88 13.01
N VAL A 261 -19.63 -21.97 13.88
CA VAL A 261 -20.44 -21.53 15.02
C VAL A 261 -21.58 -20.63 14.53
N VAL A 262 -21.26 -19.68 13.67
CA VAL A 262 -22.24 -18.72 13.12
C VAL A 262 -23.22 -19.44 12.18
N ASN A 263 -22.72 -20.26 11.27
CA ASN A 263 -23.55 -21.01 10.34
C ASN A 263 -24.58 -21.91 11.05
N ARG A 264 -24.14 -22.66 12.05
CA ARG A 264 -25.06 -23.51 12.83
C ARG A 264 -26.10 -22.70 13.59
N ALA A 265 -25.70 -21.58 14.20
CA ALA A 265 -26.60 -20.73 14.96
C ALA A 265 -27.63 -20.04 14.05
N MET A 266 -27.23 -19.53 12.92
CA MET A 266 -28.08 -18.79 11.99
C MET A 266 -28.80 -19.70 10.99
N ASN A 267 -28.51 -21.00 11.00
CA ASN A 267 -29.02 -21.99 10.05
C ASN A 267 -28.98 -21.45 8.60
N LEU A 268 -27.88 -20.85 8.26
CA LEU A 268 -27.67 -20.31 6.92
C LEU A 268 -27.43 -21.49 6.00
N THR A 269 -28.40 -21.77 5.15
CA THR A 269 -28.28 -22.69 4.04
C THR A 269 -27.48 -22.09 2.89
N TYR A 270 -26.35 -21.50 3.16
CA TYR A 270 -25.30 -21.55 2.18
C TYR A 270 -24.89 -23.02 2.19
N ASP A 271 -25.36 -23.72 1.18
CA ASP A 271 -24.95 -25.10 0.94
C ASP A 271 -23.46 -25.08 0.51
N ILE A 272 -22.60 -24.74 1.47
CA ILE A 272 -21.17 -24.91 1.37
C ILE A 272 -20.87 -26.36 1.77
N THR A 273 -21.76 -27.28 1.42
CA THR A 273 -21.51 -28.70 1.34
C THR A 273 -20.73 -29.05 0.07
N HIS A 274 -20.12 -28.10 -0.56
CA HIS A 274 -18.88 -28.48 -1.15
C HIS A 274 -18.06 -29.04 0.02
N GLU A 275 -17.75 -30.32 -0.01
CA GLU A 275 -16.47 -30.79 0.48
C GLU A 275 -15.46 -29.78 -0.04
N ARG A 276 -15.35 -28.67 0.70
CA ARG A 276 -14.25 -27.79 0.51
C ARG A 276 -13.07 -28.66 0.93
N THR A 277 -12.51 -29.32 -0.01
CA THR A 277 -11.06 -29.26 -0.11
C THR A 277 -10.75 -27.85 0.26
N GLU A 278 -10.32 -27.66 1.53
CA GLU A 278 -10.02 -26.38 2.12
C GLU A 278 -9.53 -25.49 0.99
N SER A 279 -10.41 -24.60 0.48
CA SER A 279 -9.94 -23.55 -0.39
C SER A 279 -9.23 -22.60 0.55
N VAL A 280 -8.13 -23.10 1.02
CA VAL A 280 -7.04 -22.30 1.45
C VAL A 280 -6.92 -21.33 0.30
N VAL A 281 -7.34 -20.06 0.51
CA VAL A 281 -6.76 -18.99 -0.27
C VAL A 281 -5.31 -19.07 0.17
N ARG A 282 -4.62 -20.02 -0.44
CA ARG A 282 -3.21 -19.86 -0.60
C ARG A 282 -3.16 -18.53 -1.34
N GLU A 283 -2.65 -17.48 -0.76
CA GLU A 283 -1.66 -16.73 -1.52
C GLU A 283 -0.97 -17.86 -2.24
N PRO A 284 -1.04 -17.93 -3.60
CA PRO A 284 -0.37 -19.04 -4.25
C PRO A 284 0.90 -19.01 -3.48
N ALA A 285 1.06 -20.02 -2.57
CA ALA A 285 2.23 -20.05 -1.78
C ALA A 285 3.19 -19.94 -2.92
N ALA A 286 3.76 -18.72 -3.05
CA ALA A 286 4.82 -18.63 -3.98
C ALA A 286 5.56 -19.83 -3.51
N VAL A 287 5.37 -20.92 -4.22
CA VAL A 287 6.04 -22.15 -3.90
C VAL A 287 7.42 -21.64 -4.17
N TYR A 288 7.97 -21.04 -3.08
CA TYR A 288 9.35 -20.70 -3.04
C TYR A 288 9.98 -22.07 -3.16
N ASN A 289 9.93 -22.55 -4.41
CA ASN A 289 10.78 -23.63 -4.84
C ASN A 289 12.14 -23.00 -4.67
N VAL A 290 12.68 -23.21 -3.46
CA VAL A 290 14.02 -22.81 -3.03
C VAL A 290 15.09 -23.30 -4.03
N ASN A 291 14.68 -24.10 -5.02
CA ASN A 291 15.45 -24.64 -6.12
C ASN A 291 15.10 -24.05 -7.51
N ARG A 292 14.31 -22.99 -7.64
CA ARG A 292 14.21 -22.31 -8.93
C ARG A 292 15.50 -21.53 -9.14
N THR A 293 16.32 -21.99 -10.06
CA THR A 293 17.36 -21.17 -10.67
C THR A 293 16.68 -19.91 -11.20
N PRO A 294 17.17 -18.71 -10.85
CA PRO A 294 16.59 -17.46 -11.33
C PRO A 294 16.64 -17.46 -12.86
N GLU A 295 15.49 -17.37 -13.50
CA GLU A 295 15.41 -17.21 -14.95
C GLU A 295 15.79 -15.78 -15.30
N THR A 296 16.90 -15.62 -16.02
CA THR A 296 17.31 -14.34 -16.60
C THR A 296 17.12 -14.40 -18.10
N LEU A 297 16.62 -13.31 -18.69
CA LEU A 297 16.49 -13.15 -20.13
C LEU A 297 17.82 -12.63 -20.70
N ASP A 298 18.55 -13.46 -21.44
CA ASP A 298 19.75 -13.04 -22.17
C ASP A 298 19.37 -12.32 -23.48
N VAL A 299 19.36 -10.99 -23.43
CA VAL A 299 19.00 -10.16 -24.59
C VAL A 299 20.08 -10.11 -25.67
N SER A 300 21.29 -10.59 -25.42
CA SER A 300 22.33 -10.69 -26.46
C SER A 300 21.94 -11.67 -27.57
N SER A 301 21.00 -12.58 -27.31
CA SER A 301 20.45 -13.52 -28.30
C SER A 301 19.54 -12.88 -29.36
N ILE A 302 18.94 -11.71 -29.02
CA ILE A 302 18.00 -10.98 -29.90
C ILE A 302 18.58 -9.67 -30.45
N TYR A 303 19.92 -9.58 -30.55
CA TYR A 303 20.56 -8.42 -31.14
C TYR A 303 20.43 -8.42 -32.66
N VAL A 304 20.08 -7.25 -33.19
CA VAL A 304 19.99 -6.92 -34.61
C VAL A 304 20.95 -5.79 -34.98
N GLU A 305 21.14 -5.52 -36.27
CA GLU A 305 21.84 -4.31 -36.71
C GLU A 305 21.01 -3.07 -36.27
N HIS A 306 21.68 -2.16 -35.59
CA HIS A 306 21.01 -0.96 -35.06
C HIS A 306 20.79 0.05 -36.20
N ASP A 307 19.55 0.49 -36.37
CA ASP A 307 19.23 1.49 -37.38
C ASP A 307 19.59 2.89 -36.85
N ALA A 308 20.75 3.38 -37.29
CA ALA A 308 21.24 4.71 -36.93
C ALA A 308 20.31 5.88 -37.35
N SER A 309 19.41 5.65 -38.32
CA SER A 309 18.45 6.68 -38.75
C SER A 309 17.35 6.94 -37.74
N VAL A 310 16.97 5.93 -36.94
CA VAL A 310 16.01 6.05 -35.87
C VAL A 310 16.56 6.93 -34.71
N SER A 311 17.86 6.84 -34.48
CA SER A 311 18.49 7.61 -33.39
C SER A 311 18.75 9.09 -33.71
N SER A 312 18.66 9.51 -34.98
CA SER A 312 18.97 10.90 -35.36
C SER A 312 18.05 11.96 -34.74
N ASN A 313 16.79 11.62 -34.47
CA ASN A 313 15.81 12.50 -33.82
C ASN A 313 15.86 12.45 -32.28
N LEU A 314 16.67 11.57 -31.70
CA LEU A 314 16.81 11.36 -30.25
C LEU A 314 18.11 11.95 -29.71
N HIS A 315 18.90 12.62 -30.55
CA HIS A 315 20.14 13.27 -30.16
C HIS A 315 19.90 14.41 -29.17
N THR A 316 20.56 14.36 -28.03
CA THR A 316 20.66 15.42 -27.04
C THR A 316 22.13 15.62 -26.72
N ASP A 317 22.47 16.77 -26.12
CA ASP A 317 23.86 17.04 -25.67
C ASP A 317 24.39 15.91 -24.77
N ASN A 318 23.53 15.34 -23.93
CA ASN A 318 23.90 14.20 -23.07
C ASN A 318 24.21 12.92 -23.87
N VAL A 319 23.44 12.63 -24.91
CA VAL A 319 23.69 11.49 -25.81
C VAL A 319 25.02 11.67 -26.53
N GLU A 320 25.27 12.84 -27.10
CA GLU A 320 26.52 13.13 -27.79
C GLU A 320 27.73 13.04 -26.85
N PHE A 321 27.60 13.61 -25.67
CA PHE A 321 28.63 13.53 -24.64
C PHE A 321 28.93 12.08 -24.25
N TYR A 322 27.91 11.28 -23.97
CA TYR A 322 28.07 9.88 -23.57
C TYR A 322 28.70 9.02 -24.69
N VAL A 323 28.25 9.18 -25.92
CA VAL A 323 28.82 8.50 -27.09
C VAL A 323 30.29 8.85 -27.25
N LYS A 324 30.66 10.12 -27.13
CA LYS A 324 32.07 10.58 -27.20
C LYS A 324 32.89 9.98 -26.06
N HIS A 325 32.38 10.00 -24.84
CA HIS A 325 33.04 9.45 -23.66
C HIS A 325 33.34 7.95 -23.81
N VAL A 326 32.36 7.15 -24.25
CA VAL A 326 32.56 5.71 -24.54
C VAL A 326 33.63 5.49 -25.57
N LYS A 327 33.64 6.25 -26.69
CA LYS A 327 34.64 6.14 -27.75
C LYS A 327 36.03 6.51 -27.23
N GLU A 328 36.16 7.54 -26.39
CA GLU A 328 37.43 7.96 -25.77
C GLU A 328 37.97 6.88 -24.83
N LEU A 329 37.11 6.30 -23.98
CA LEU A 329 37.49 5.19 -23.09
C LEU A 329 37.98 3.97 -23.92
N TYR A 330 37.26 3.61 -24.98
CA TYR A 330 37.64 2.52 -25.85
C TYR A 330 38.94 2.77 -26.61
N SER A 331 39.22 4.01 -26.98
CA SER A 331 40.47 4.37 -27.66
C SER A 331 41.71 4.20 -26.78
N LYS A 332 41.58 4.38 -25.47
CA LYS A 332 42.65 4.24 -24.47
C LYS A 332 42.96 2.78 -24.13
N ASP A 333 41.92 1.99 -23.94
CA ASP A 333 42.05 0.55 -23.67
C ASP A 333 40.98 -0.19 -24.49
N LYS A 334 41.39 -0.88 -25.53
CA LYS A 334 40.50 -1.61 -26.44
C LYS A 334 39.81 -2.83 -25.80
N ASN A 335 39.78 -2.87 -24.48
CA ASN A 335 39.11 -3.90 -23.69
C ASN A 335 37.70 -3.44 -23.31
N VAL A 336 36.69 -4.06 -23.99
CA VAL A 336 35.27 -3.71 -23.79
C VAL A 336 34.79 -3.99 -22.37
N ASN A 337 35.24 -5.08 -21.75
CA ASN A 337 34.82 -5.42 -20.39
C ASN A 337 35.31 -4.36 -19.37
N ARG A 338 36.57 -3.93 -19.48
CA ARG A 338 37.09 -2.84 -18.65
C ARG A 338 36.39 -1.52 -18.89
N LEU A 339 36.00 -1.23 -20.12
CA LEU A 339 35.24 -0.04 -20.46
C LEU A 339 33.88 -0.07 -19.73
N VAL A 340 33.15 -1.19 -19.81
CA VAL A 340 31.87 -1.36 -19.11
C VAL A 340 32.04 -1.21 -17.60
N GLU A 341 33.02 -1.90 -17.00
CA GLU A 341 33.29 -1.79 -15.56
C GLU A 341 33.61 -0.34 -15.14
N THR A 342 34.38 0.39 -15.97
CA THR A 342 34.72 1.78 -15.69
C THR A 342 33.48 2.66 -15.74
N SER A 343 32.68 2.54 -16.80
CA SER A 343 31.44 3.29 -16.97
C SER A 343 30.45 3.01 -15.82
N VAL A 344 30.29 1.76 -15.38
CA VAL A 344 29.45 1.41 -14.24
C VAL A 344 29.97 2.07 -12.95
N LYS A 345 31.29 2.00 -12.69
CA LYS A 345 31.91 2.57 -11.47
C LYS A 345 31.78 4.08 -11.37
N GLU A 346 31.78 4.79 -12.49
CA GLU A 346 31.60 6.25 -12.53
C GLU A 346 30.27 6.67 -11.91
N HIS A 347 29.23 5.83 -12.03
CA HIS A 347 27.87 6.08 -11.57
C HIS A 347 27.53 5.47 -10.19
N ALA A 348 28.51 4.84 -9.51
CA ALA A 348 28.29 4.12 -8.24
C ALA A 348 27.79 5.00 -7.07
N ARG A 349 27.93 6.30 -7.19
CA ARG A 349 27.56 7.27 -6.13
C ARG A 349 26.56 8.32 -6.58
N ASP A 350 25.95 8.11 -7.74
CA ASP A 350 24.99 9.06 -8.30
C ASP A 350 23.75 9.21 -7.41
N ASP A 351 23.34 10.44 -7.22
CA ASP A 351 22.04 10.80 -6.70
C ASP A 351 20.95 10.55 -7.78
N LYS A 352 19.71 10.79 -7.45
CA LYS A 352 18.57 10.59 -8.34
C LYS A 352 18.73 11.26 -9.70
N ASP A 353 19.00 12.55 -9.71
CA ASP A 353 18.95 13.35 -10.94
C ASP A 353 20.03 12.93 -11.97
N PRO A 354 21.32 12.77 -11.62
CA PRO A 354 22.31 12.26 -12.55
C PRO A 354 22.02 10.82 -12.98
N PHE A 355 21.57 9.95 -12.08
CA PHE A 355 21.28 8.56 -12.43
C PHE A 355 20.05 8.43 -13.36
N TYR A 356 19.00 9.22 -13.12
CA TYR A 356 17.81 9.26 -13.98
C TYR A 356 18.15 9.83 -15.36
N SER A 357 19.04 10.82 -15.43
CA SER A 357 19.55 11.36 -16.68
C SER A 357 20.39 10.35 -17.46
N LEU A 358 21.19 9.52 -16.76
CA LEU A 358 21.90 8.40 -17.38
C LEU A 358 20.92 7.38 -17.99
N VAL A 359 19.90 6.96 -17.24
CA VAL A 359 18.89 6.00 -17.72
C VAL A 359 18.16 6.56 -18.94
N GLU A 360 17.74 7.83 -18.92
CA GLU A 360 17.18 8.50 -20.10
C GLU A 360 18.14 8.44 -21.30
N THR A 361 19.43 8.78 -21.08
CA THR A 361 20.45 8.82 -22.12
C THR A 361 20.68 7.44 -22.77
N VAL A 362 20.83 6.39 -21.96
CA VAL A 362 21.08 5.04 -22.47
C VAL A 362 19.89 4.49 -23.26
N PHE A 363 18.65 4.73 -22.84
CA PHE A 363 17.48 4.35 -23.62
C PHE A 363 17.36 5.11 -24.93
N ARG A 364 17.73 6.39 -24.97
CA ARG A 364 17.80 7.17 -26.22
C ARG A 364 18.84 6.60 -27.20
N ILE A 365 20.00 6.16 -26.69
CA ILE A 365 21.02 5.51 -27.52
C ILE A 365 20.51 4.16 -28.02
N ILE A 366 19.73 3.42 -27.23
CA ILE A 366 19.07 2.18 -27.65
C ILE A 366 18.07 2.44 -28.80
N GLY A 367 17.57 3.65 -28.97
CA GLY A 367 16.73 4.06 -30.08
C GLY A 367 15.27 4.32 -29.71
N VAL A 368 14.97 4.57 -28.43
CA VAL A 368 13.60 4.88 -27.97
C VAL A 368 13.52 6.27 -27.36
N ASP A 369 12.37 6.93 -27.53
CA ASP A 369 12.13 8.29 -27.01
C ASP A 369 11.83 8.27 -25.52
N CYS A 370 12.90 8.19 -24.72
CA CYS A 370 12.85 8.17 -23.27
C CYS A 370 12.95 9.60 -22.69
N HIS A 371 12.10 9.89 -21.70
CA HIS A 371 12.10 11.15 -20.97
C HIS A 371 12.00 10.90 -19.47
N LYS A 372 12.90 11.47 -18.68
CA LYS A 372 12.73 11.49 -17.22
C LYS A 372 11.58 12.44 -16.84
N SER A 373 10.81 12.05 -15.81
CA SER A 373 9.74 12.90 -15.30
C SER A 373 10.27 14.15 -14.64
N ARG A 374 9.56 15.26 -14.78
CA ARG A 374 9.93 16.52 -14.14
C ARG A 374 9.44 16.53 -12.70
N ASP A 375 10.28 17.00 -11.78
CA ASP A 375 9.89 17.19 -10.39
C ASP A 375 8.66 18.09 -10.27
N GLY A 376 7.65 17.65 -9.48
CA GLY A 376 6.47 18.44 -9.16
C GLY A 376 5.30 18.33 -10.14
N VAL A 377 5.37 17.53 -11.20
CA VAL A 377 4.23 17.27 -12.08
C VAL A 377 3.27 16.26 -11.43
N ILE A 378 2.10 16.77 -10.98
CA ILE A 378 1.07 15.98 -10.25
C ILE A 378 0.31 15.01 -11.19
N GLY A 379 0.92 14.42 -12.14
CA GLY A 379 0.25 13.49 -13.07
C GLY A 379 1.10 12.31 -13.42
N GLU A 380 2.38 12.47 -13.38
CA GLU A 380 3.36 11.46 -13.73
C GLU A 380 3.86 10.81 -12.44
N ARG A 381 3.56 9.52 -12.25
CA ARG A 381 4.00 8.77 -11.06
C ARG A 381 5.24 7.91 -11.31
N TRP A 382 5.61 7.76 -12.56
CA TRP A 382 6.81 7.07 -13.01
C TRP A 382 8.03 8.01 -12.98
N ASP A 383 9.21 7.46 -12.82
CA ASP A 383 10.46 8.22 -12.78
C ASP A 383 10.93 8.61 -14.19
N ALA A 384 10.65 7.75 -15.19
CA ALA A 384 10.83 8.06 -16.60
C ALA A 384 9.76 7.35 -17.46
N MET A 385 9.64 7.78 -18.72
CA MET A 385 8.70 7.25 -19.70
C MET A 385 9.37 7.08 -21.05
N ILE A 386 9.28 5.89 -21.63
CA ILE A 386 9.49 5.70 -23.07
C ILE A 386 8.18 6.05 -23.76
N ARG A 387 8.20 7.10 -24.58
CA ARG A 387 7.03 7.56 -25.33
C ARG A 387 6.98 6.90 -26.70
N ASP A 388 5.85 6.33 -27.01
CA ASP A 388 5.56 5.73 -28.30
C ASP A 388 4.11 6.05 -28.70
N GLN A 389 3.81 6.03 -29.98
CA GLN A 389 2.46 6.33 -30.50
C GLN A 389 1.39 5.31 -30.11
N LYS A 390 1.81 4.09 -29.71
CA LYS A 390 0.92 2.98 -29.36
C LYS A 390 1.30 2.29 -28.05
N ARG A 391 2.61 2.26 -27.69
CA ARG A 391 3.17 1.33 -26.71
C ARG A 391 4.11 2.02 -25.71
N SER A 392 3.69 3.12 -25.10
CA SER A 392 4.49 3.82 -24.09
C SER A 392 4.77 2.93 -22.89
N ILE A 393 6.01 2.97 -22.36
CA ILE A 393 6.49 2.17 -21.24
C ILE A 393 6.82 3.07 -20.06
N PRO A 394 6.17 2.91 -18.90
CA PRO A 394 6.57 3.58 -17.67
C PRO A 394 7.78 2.90 -17.07
N ILE A 395 8.71 3.69 -16.53
CA ILE A 395 9.96 3.23 -15.92
C ILE A 395 10.01 3.69 -14.48
N GLU A 396 10.22 2.75 -13.57
CA GLU A 396 10.60 3.00 -12.18
C GLU A 396 12.11 2.91 -12.06
N ILE A 397 12.76 3.93 -11.49
CA ILE A 397 14.23 4.00 -11.40
C ILE A 397 14.65 4.09 -9.94
N LYS A 398 15.69 3.37 -9.56
CA LYS A 398 16.31 3.45 -8.25
C LYS A 398 17.79 3.74 -8.38
N SER A 399 18.20 4.94 -7.96
CA SER A 399 19.62 5.32 -7.93
C SER A 399 20.41 4.52 -6.88
N PRO A 400 21.72 4.39 -7.01
CA PRO A 400 22.55 3.64 -6.06
C PRO A 400 22.48 4.19 -4.64
N ARG A 401 22.16 5.48 -4.45
CA ARG A 401 21.95 6.09 -3.13
C ARG A 401 20.56 5.80 -2.55
N GLU A 402 19.56 5.50 -3.36
CA GLU A 402 18.23 5.12 -2.88
C GLU A 402 18.20 3.67 -2.43
N CYS A 403 18.76 2.78 -3.22
CA CYS A 403 18.97 1.38 -2.86
C CYS A 403 20.12 0.78 -3.69
N GLU A 404 20.96 -0.01 -3.05
CA GLU A 404 22.10 -0.67 -3.71
C GLU A 404 21.59 -1.71 -4.73
N HIS A 405 20.64 -2.55 -4.34
CA HIS A 405 20.00 -3.57 -5.17
C HIS A 405 18.52 -3.27 -5.36
N LEU A 406 18.00 -3.57 -6.54
CA LEU A 406 16.55 -3.46 -6.79
C LEU A 406 15.77 -4.36 -5.83
N SER A 407 14.80 -3.75 -5.16
CA SER A 407 13.95 -4.44 -4.18
C SER A 407 12.61 -4.83 -4.78
N LEU A 408 11.90 -5.78 -4.15
CA LEU A 408 10.51 -6.10 -4.46
C LEU A 408 9.60 -4.86 -4.49
N LYS A 409 9.92 -3.85 -3.69
CA LYS A 409 9.18 -2.58 -3.69
C LYS A 409 9.28 -1.85 -5.03
N ALA A 410 10.46 -1.82 -5.65
CA ALA A 410 10.63 -1.19 -6.97
C ALA A 410 9.82 -1.93 -8.06
N ILE A 411 9.80 -3.27 -8.00
CA ILE A 411 8.99 -4.07 -8.94
C ILE A 411 7.49 -3.79 -8.76
N ARG A 412 7.02 -3.71 -7.51
CA ARG A 412 5.62 -3.34 -7.22
C ARG A 412 5.27 -1.93 -7.71
N GLN A 413 6.19 -0.98 -7.60
CA GLN A 413 6.01 0.38 -8.13
C GLN A 413 5.94 0.37 -9.66
N ALA A 414 6.75 -0.44 -10.36
CA ALA A 414 6.66 -0.60 -11.80
C ALA A 414 5.29 -1.16 -12.25
N ILE A 415 4.71 -2.11 -11.48
CA ILE A 415 3.36 -2.62 -11.71
C ILE A 415 2.33 -1.51 -11.48
N GLU A 416 2.43 -0.78 -10.37
CA GLU A 416 1.52 0.32 -10.05
C GLU A 416 1.54 1.38 -11.17
N ASN A 417 2.73 1.72 -11.68
CA ASN A 417 2.91 2.64 -12.79
C ASN A 417 2.19 2.16 -14.06
N LYS A 418 2.28 0.86 -14.37
CA LYS A 418 1.57 0.25 -15.50
C LYS A 418 0.05 0.35 -15.35
N ILE A 419 -0.47 -0.01 -14.19
CA ILE A 419 -1.91 0.05 -13.90
C ILE A 419 -2.41 1.50 -13.99
N ILE A 420 -1.64 2.45 -13.45
CA ILE A 420 -2.00 3.88 -13.51
C ILE A 420 -2.00 4.37 -14.96
N LEU A 421 -1.00 4.01 -15.75
CA LEU A 421 -0.92 4.41 -17.15
C LEU A 421 -2.11 3.87 -17.95
N LEU A 422 -2.44 2.59 -17.82
CA LEU A 422 -3.59 1.96 -18.46
C LEU A 422 -4.92 2.58 -18.03
N SER A 423 -5.07 2.90 -16.73
CA SER A 423 -6.31 3.47 -16.19
C SER A 423 -6.52 4.93 -16.58
N ARG A 424 -5.46 5.73 -16.60
CA ARG A 424 -5.53 7.18 -16.88
C ARG A 424 -5.49 7.51 -18.37
N LYS A 425 -4.94 6.61 -19.18
CA LYS A 425 -4.75 6.80 -20.64
C LYS A 425 -4.02 8.11 -20.99
N SER A 426 -3.12 8.55 -20.10
CA SER A 426 -2.36 9.79 -20.30
C SER A 426 -1.35 9.67 -21.45
N TYR A 427 -0.86 8.46 -21.72
CA TYR A 427 -0.06 8.10 -22.88
C TYR A 427 -0.60 6.82 -23.51
N PRO A 428 -0.50 6.63 -24.83
CA PRO A 428 -0.90 5.38 -25.48
C PRO A 428 -0.08 4.20 -24.93
N THR A 429 -0.75 3.15 -24.52
CA THR A 429 -0.12 1.89 -24.06
C THR A 429 -1.11 0.74 -24.21
N THR A 430 -0.62 -0.48 -24.26
CA THR A 430 -1.40 -1.71 -24.34
C THR A 430 -1.08 -2.63 -23.16
N GLU A 431 -1.94 -3.59 -22.86
CA GLU A 431 -1.75 -4.49 -21.72
C GLU A 431 -0.50 -5.38 -21.90
N ASP A 432 -0.23 -5.82 -23.13
CA ASP A 432 0.91 -6.66 -23.52
C ASP A 432 2.26 -5.93 -23.56
N CYS A 433 2.23 -4.59 -23.50
CA CYS A 433 3.44 -3.80 -23.40
C CYS A 433 4.03 -3.88 -21.98
N SER A 434 5.35 -3.91 -21.87
CA SER A 434 6.05 -4.04 -20.59
C SER A 434 5.98 -2.79 -19.72
N SER A 435 6.29 -2.93 -18.44
CA SER A 435 6.71 -1.86 -17.53
C SER A 435 8.12 -2.17 -17.05
N TYR A 436 8.94 -1.15 -16.84
CA TYR A 436 10.35 -1.35 -16.52
C TYR A 436 10.69 -0.94 -15.08
N ALA A 437 11.58 -1.72 -14.46
CA ALA A 437 12.27 -1.34 -13.24
C ALA A 437 13.78 -1.31 -13.51
N VAL A 438 14.42 -0.18 -13.23
CA VAL A 438 15.85 0.03 -13.50
C VAL A 438 16.57 0.37 -12.20
N GLY A 439 17.68 -0.30 -11.92
CA GLY A 439 18.51 -0.03 -10.75
C GLY A 439 19.99 -0.11 -11.01
N TYR A 440 20.80 0.24 -9.98
CA TYR A 440 22.24 0.17 -10.12
C TYR A 440 22.75 -1.28 -10.15
N TYR A 441 22.31 -2.10 -9.18
CA TYR A 441 22.53 -3.56 -9.21
C TYR A 441 21.24 -4.33 -9.42
N ALA A 442 21.38 -5.48 -10.05
CA ALA A 442 20.30 -6.47 -10.13
C ALA A 442 19.81 -6.86 -8.73
N PRO A 443 18.59 -7.37 -8.61
CA PRO A 443 18.06 -7.85 -7.33
C PRO A 443 18.93 -8.92 -6.69
N ASN A 444 19.13 -8.86 -5.38
CA ASN A 444 19.84 -9.89 -4.62
C ASN A 444 19.12 -11.24 -4.69
N ASP A 445 17.82 -11.25 -4.49
CA ASP A 445 16.98 -12.45 -4.63
C ASP A 445 16.32 -12.46 -6.00
N ARG A 446 17.09 -12.89 -7.00
CA ARG A 446 16.61 -13.01 -8.39
C ARG A 446 15.47 -14.04 -8.51
N ALA A 447 15.49 -15.08 -7.68
CA ALA A 447 14.48 -16.13 -7.72
C ALA A 447 13.10 -15.62 -7.23
N GLU A 448 13.06 -14.85 -6.14
CA GLU A 448 11.84 -14.24 -5.62
C GLU A 448 11.25 -13.25 -6.66
N ILE A 449 12.08 -12.44 -7.27
CA ILE A 449 11.64 -11.46 -8.27
C ILE A 449 11.15 -12.13 -9.55
N SER A 450 11.86 -13.15 -10.05
CA SER A 450 11.41 -13.94 -11.21
C SER A 450 10.07 -14.60 -10.92
N GLY A 451 9.89 -15.18 -9.73
CA GLY A 451 8.63 -15.74 -9.28
C GLY A 451 7.50 -14.71 -9.31
N LEU A 452 7.73 -13.53 -8.72
CA LEU A 452 6.74 -12.45 -8.69
C LEU A 452 6.35 -11.99 -10.12
N ILE A 453 7.31 -11.82 -11.02
CA ILE A 453 7.05 -11.41 -12.42
C ILE A 453 6.19 -12.46 -13.12
N ASN A 454 6.53 -13.74 -12.98
CA ASN A 454 5.78 -14.84 -13.58
C ASN A 454 4.34 -14.92 -13.02
N ASP A 455 4.16 -14.74 -11.71
CA ASP A 455 2.85 -14.76 -11.08
C ASP A 455 1.97 -13.60 -11.54
N ILE A 456 2.54 -12.41 -11.70
CA ILE A 456 1.85 -11.22 -12.21
C ILE A 456 1.42 -11.44 -13.66
N LYS A 457 2.30 -11.97 -14.50
CA LYS A 457 1.96 -12.28 -15.89
C LYS A 457 0.84 -13.33 -15.95
N ALA A 458 0.97 -14.42 -15.19
CA ALA A 458 -0.04 -15.48 -15.16
C ALA A 458 -1.41 -14.99 -14.68
N THR A 459 -1.44 -14.05 -13.72
CA THR A 459 -2.68 -13.59 -13.10
C THR A 459 -3.33 -12.42 -13.85
N TYR A 460 -2.52 -11.48 -14.32
CA TYR A 460 -2.98 -10.19 -14.86
C TYR A 460 -2.59 -9.96 -16.31
N GLY A 461 -1.76 -10.81 -16.90
CA GLY A 461 -1.23 -10.61 -18.26
C GLY A 461 -0.15 -9.52 -18.38
N TYR A 462 0.22 -8.85 -17.28
CA TYR A 462 1.18 -7.74 -17.33
C TYR A 462 2.62 -8.24 -17.39
N LYS A 463 3.41 -7.66 -18.28
CA LYS A 463 4.83 -7.93 -18.45
C LYS A 463 5.66 -6.89 -17.68
N ILE A 464 6.73 -7.35 -17.03
CA ILE A 464 7.68 -6.50 -16.32
C ILE A 464 9.08 -6.93 -16.69
N ALA A 465 9.90 -5.97 -17.12
CA ALA A 465 11.33 -6.19 -17.33
C ALA A 465 12.16 -5.42 -16.28
N VAL A 466 13.17 -6.07 -15.78
CA VAL A 466 14.06 -5.56 -14.73
C VAL A 466 15.46 -5.44 -15.30
N PHE A 467 16.02 -4.23 -15.26
CA PHE A 467 17.36 -3.94 -15.75
C PHE A 467 18.26 -3.49 -14.59
N ASP A 468 19.50 -3.98 -14.60
CA ASP A 468 20.59 -3.28 -13.92
C ASP A 468 21.32 -2.34 -14.87
N ILE A 469 22.05 -1.38 -14.28
CA ILE A 469 22.76 -0.38 -15.10
C ILE A 469 23.88 -1.03 -15.93
N GLU A 470 24.48 -2.11 -15.46
CA GLU A 470 25.53 -2.83 -16.19
C GLU A 470 24.98 -3.39 -17.52
N SER A 471 23.82 -4.03 -17.47
CA SER A 471 23.15 -4.58 -18.67
C SER A 471 22.81 -3.46 -19.67
N LEU A 472 22.26 -2.33 -19.18
CA LEU A 472 21.96 -1.18 -20.05
C LEU A 472 23.23 -0.57 -20.67
N ILE A 473 24.32 -0.43 -19.92
CA ILE A 473 25.59 0.05 -20.42
C ILE A 473 26.17 -0.93 -21.44
N LYS A 474 26.12 -2.24 -21.22
CA LYS A 474 26.57 -3.26 -22.18
C LYS A 474 25.82 -3.14 -23.51
N ILE A 475 24.49 -3.02 -23.49
CA ILE A 475 23.68 -2.80 -24.70
C ILE A 475 24.12 -1.53 -25.41
N THR A 476 24.27 -0.44 -24.69
CA THR A 476 24.65 0.86 -25.23
C THR A 476 26.06 0.86 -25.85
N VAL A 477 27.04 0.27 -25.16
CA VAL A 477 28.40 0.11 -25.65
C VAL A 477 28.43 -0.73 -26.91
N ASN A 478 27.60 -1.77 -26.95
CA ASN A 478 27.50 -2.64 -28.13
C ASN A 478 26.96 -1.88 -29.36
N ILE A 479 25.97 -1.02 -29.18
CA ILE A 479 25.46 -0.12 -30.22
C ILE A 479 26.55 0.85 -30.69
N ILE A 480 27.19 1.55 -29.76
CA ILE A 480 28.16 2.61 -30.07
C ILE A 480 29.39 2.07 -30.83
N LEU A 481 29.88 0.88 -30.44
CA LEU A 481 31.11 0.32 -30.97
C LEU A 481 30.90 -0.63 -32.13
N PHE A 482 29.80 -1.36 -32.14
CA PHE A 482 29.59 -2.48 -33.10
C PHE A 482 28.31 -2.35 -33.92
N ASN A 483 27.51 -1.29 -33.69
CA ASN A 483 26.25 -1.05 -34.39
C ASN A 483 25.25 -2.21 -34.25
N LYS A 484 25.24 -2.87 -33.10
CA LYS A 484 24.32 -3.98 -32.81
C LYS A 484 23.60 -3.70 -31.48
N GLY A 485 22.29 -3.83 -31.46
CA GLY A 485 21.47 -3.62 -30.30
C GLY A 485 20.23 -4.50 -30.29
N ILE A 486 19.40 -4.34 -29.29
CA ILE A 486 18.14 -5.06 -29.17
C ILE A 486 17.18 -4.58 -30.26
N ASP A 487 16.44 -5.51 -30.86
CA ASP A 487 15.32 -5.14 -31.72
C ASP A 487 14.31 -4.30 -30.95
N ILE A 488 13.99 -3.13 -31.49
CA ILE A 488 13.05 -2.18 -30.85
C ILE A 488 11.67 -2.79 -30.67
N GLU A 489 11.21 -3.65 -31.58
CA GLU A 489 9.93 -4.33 -31.45
C GLU A 489 9.93 -5.31 -30.25
N GLU A 490 10.99 -6.05 -30.06
CA GLU A 490 11.18 -6.96 -28.93
C GLU A 490 11.29 -6.19 -27.59
N LEU A 491 11.91 -5.00 -27.62
CA LEU A 491 12.07 -4.17 -26.43
C LEU A 491 10.72 -3.88 -25.75
N TYR A 492 9.67 -3.60 -26.52
CA TYR A 492 8.34 -3.30 -25.95
C TYR A 492 7.67 -4.47 -25.24
N GLY A 493 8.11 -5.69 -25.53
CA GLY A 493 7.56 -6.92 -24.99
C GLY A 493 8.47 -7.66 -23.99
N LEU A 494 9.63 -7.10 -23.61
CA LEU A 494 10.58 -7.76 -22.72
C LEU A 494 9.95 -8.09 -21.36
N GLU A 495 10.36 -9.24 -20.82
CA GLU A 495 9.87 -9.75 -19.55
C GLU A 495 10.97 -10.49 -18.78
N GLY A 496 10.97 -10.35 -17.47
CA GLY A 496 11.93 -11.00 -16.59
C GLY A 496 13.12 -10.12 -16.24
N ILE A 497 14.14 -10.72 -15.62
CA ILE A 497 15.38 -10.04 -15.27
C ILE A 497 16.28 -10.07 -16.50
N VAL A 498 16.55 -8.89 -17.05
CA VAL A 498 17.39 -8.75 -18.24
C VAL A 498 18.87 -8.93 -17.88
N ASP A 499 19.56 -9.73 -18.66
CA ASP A 499 20.99 -9.96 -18.55
C ASP A 499 21.64 -9.81 -19.95
N VAL A 500 22.90 -9.45 -19.98
CA VAL A 500 23.70 -9.36 -21.21
C VAL A 500 24.97 -10.15 -21.00
N LYS A 501 24.99 -11.41 -21.47
CA LYS A 501 26.11 -12.32 -21.27
C LYS A 501 27.29 -11.98 -22.16
N ASP A 502 27.01 -11.64 -23.41
CA ASP A 502 28.05 -11.44 -24.45
C ASP A 502 27.86 -10.10 -25.16
N ILE A 503 28.95 -9.34 -25.26
CA ILE A 503 29.06 -8.20 -26.17
C ILE A 503 29.50 -8.77 -27.53
N LYS A 504 28.57 -8.79 -28.49
CA LYS A 504 28.83 -9.35 -29.82
C LYS A 504 29.63 -8.35 -30.67
N ARG A 505 30.84 -8.74 -31.06
CA ARG A 505 31.68 -8.04 -32.04
C ARG A 505 31.17 -8.20 -33.46
#